data_f9de9ca32a4ced0b45f60e4a726df2f6
#
_entry.id   f9de9ca32a4ced0b45f60e4a726df2f6
#
_cell.length_a   1.000
_cell.length_b   1.000
_cell.length_c   1.000
_cell.angle_alpha   90.00
_cell.angle_beta   90.00
_cell.angle_gamma   90.00
#
_symmetry.space_group_name_H-M   'P 1'
#
loop_
_entity.id
_entity.type
_entity.pdbx_description
1 polymer ?
#
loop_
_entity_poly.entity_id
_entity_poly.type
_entity_poly.pdbx_seq_one_letter_code
_entity_poly.pdbx_strand_id
1 'polypeptide(L)'
;MKEISISSLLKNMSDENNYSDDIWKSCLDKKGKRYQRKDITHSLKKLEMLGFIKKNKISSTDVYYNKIHYSNPDDYLGFINNVIFENESKIKESLKKLEDKKIFVDISKDLNSYKLKKISKIHYEQLLNAFSNLTEIASSILLVKETSGNEKLKNQLTLCYDEIKETLEKTNDKIISERKSTERIVIERRFAGRIPSTGCLKL
;
A
#
# COMPACT_ATOMS: atom_id res chain seq x y z
N MET A 1 15.37 9.51 -0.31
CA MET A 1 15.42 8.69 0.92
C MET A 1 16.58 7.71 0.80
N LYS A 2 17.42 7.59 1.82
CA LYS A 2 18.46 6.53 1.85
C LYS A 2 17.82 5.26 2.40
N GLU A 3 17.93 4.17 1.65
CA GLU A 3 17.45 2.87 2.10
C GLU A 3 18.41 2.27 3.12
N ILE A 4 17.87 1.85 4.25
CA ILE A 4 18.63 1.19 5.33
C ILE A 4 18.39 -0.30 5.16
N SER A 5 19.46 -1.10 5.13
CA SER A 5 19.29 -2.54 5.01
C SER A 5 18.56 -3.11 6.23
N ILE A 6 17.64 -4.03 6.00
CA ILE A 6 16.87 -4.73 7.04
C ILE A 6 17.81 -5.37 8.07
N SER A 7 18.85 -6.05 7.60
CA SER A 7 19.81 -6.71 8.47
C SER A 7 20.59 -5.71 9.35
N SER A 8 20.94 -4.53 8.82
CA SER A 8 21.63 -3.50 9.59
C SER A 8 20.73 -2.95 10.68
N LEU A 9 19.45 -2.70 10.38
CA LEU A 9 18.51 -2.17 11.35
C LEU A 9 18.24 -3.18 12.47
N LEU A 10 17.99 -4.45 12.12
CA LEU A 10 17.75 -5.52 13.09
C LEU A 10 18.97 -5.79 13.99
N LYS A 11 20.20 -5.66 13.46
CA LYS A 11 21.43 -5.78 14.27
C LYS A 11 21.55 -4.68 15.31
N ASN A 12 21.08 -3.48 15.03
CA ASN A 12 21.12 -2.33 15.93
C ASN A 12 19.97 -2.28 16.94
N MET A 13 19.02 -3.24 16.85
CA MET A 13 17.95 -3.39 17.82
C MET A 13 18.32 -4.46 18.85
N SER A 14 18.03 -4.22 20.12
CA SER A 14 18.08 -5.23 21.17
C SER A 14 16.90 -6.20 21.05
N ASP A 15 16.91 -7.29 21.80
CA ASP A 15 15.78 -8.21 21.90
C ASP A 15 14.67 -7.68 22.82
N GLU A 16 14.97 -6.62 23.58
CA GLU A 16 14.04 -5.91 24.44
C GLU A 16 13.38 -4.73 23.74
N ASN A 17 12.76 -3.85 24.51
CA ASN A 17 12.05 -2.68 24.00
C ASN A 17 13.01 -1.67 23.35
N ASN A 18 12.80 -1.42 22.07
CA ASN A 18 13.60 -0.48 21.30
C ASN A 18 12.80 0.78 21.00
N TYR A 19 13.20 1.92 21.53
CA TYR A 19 12.60 3.21 21.19
C TYR A 19 13.19 3.75 19.89
N SER A 20 12.37 4.42 19.09
CA SER A 20 12.80 4.89 17.77
C SER A 20 13.98 5.86 17.81
N ASP A 21 14.12 6.63 18.89
CA ASP A 21 15.26 7.55 19.10
C ASP A 21 16.56 6.79 19.37
N ASP A 22 16.51 5.69 20.11
CA ASP A 22 17.69 4.88 20.40
C ASP A 22 18.16 4.12 19.17
N ILE A 23 17.21 3.57 18.40
CA ILE A 23 17.48 2.97 17.09
C ILE A 23 18.14 4.02 16.18
N TRP A 24 17.58 5.24 16.12
CA TRP A 24 18.15 6.32 15.30
C TRP A 24 19.57 6.70 15.73
N LYS A 25 19.86 6.75 17.03
CA LYS A 25 21.20 7.06 17.56
C LYS A 25 22.23 5.99 17.22
N SER A 26 21.82 4.71 17.20
CA SER A 26 22.70 3.56 16.94
C SER A 26 22.92 3.27 15.46
N CYS A 27 22.01 3.72 14.57
CA CYS A 27 22.11 3.47 13.14
C CYS A 27 23.02 4.47 12.41
N LEU A 28 24.15 3.96 11.92
CA LEU A 28 25.12 4.72 11.13
C LEU A 28 25.23 4.12 9.73
N ASP A 29 25.47 4.97 8.73
CA ASP A 29 25.77 4.52 7.37
C ASP A 29 27.22 4.00 7.26
N LYS A 30 27.59 3.46 6.09
CA LYS A 30 28.94 2.92 5.84
C LYS A 30 30.07 3.94 6.05
N LYS A 31 29.75 5.24 6.13
CA LYS A 31 30.70 6.34 6.36
C LYS A 31 30.66 6.84 7.82
N GLY A 32 29.95 6.14 8.71
CA GLY A 32 29.78 6.55 10.11
C GLY A 32 28.83 7.75 10.30
N LYS A 33 28.09 8.16 9.27
CA LYS A 33 27.13 9.26 9.34
C LYS A 33 25.73 8.75 9.71
N ARG A 34 25.06 9.44 10.60
CA ARG A 34 23.67 9.11 10.98
C ARG A 34 22.70 9.25 9.81
N TYR A 35 21.74 8.32 9.74
CA TYR A 35 20.59 8.43 8.86
C TYR A 35 19.65 9.55 9.33
N GLN A 36 18.78 10.04 8.44
CA GLN A 36 17.73 10.97 8.82
C GLN A 36 16.64 10.22 9.60
N ARG A 37 16.01 10.87 10.59
CA ARG A 37 14.92 10.26 11.39
C ARG A 37 13.80 9.71 10.52
N LYS A 38 13.44 10.41 9.43
CA LYS A 38 12.41 9.97 8.48
C LYS A 38 12.78 8.64 7.78
N ASP A 39 14.07 8.42 7.49
CA ASP A 39 14.54 7.18 6.84
C ASP A 39 14.43 6.00 7.83
N ILE A 40 14.78 6.22 9.10
CA ILE A 40 14.58 5.22 10.17
C ILE A 40 13.10 4.89 10.36
N THR A 41 12.24 5.91 10.47
CA THR A 41 10.79 5.71 10.65
C THR A 41 10.18 4.93 9.49
N HIS A 42 10.57 5.24 8.25
CA HIS A 42 10.11 4.49 7.08
C HIS A 42 10.58 3.03 7.11
N SER A 43 11.85 2.81 7.44
CA SER A 43 12.42 1.45 7.54
C SER A 43 11.79 0.63 8.67
N LEU A 44 11.48 1.25 9.81
CA LEU A 44 10.76 0.58 10.91
C LEU A 44 9.34 0.18 10.48
N LYS A 45 8.62 1.05 9.77
CA LYS A 45 7.29 0.72 9.21
C LYS A 45 7.38 -0.46 8.24
N LYS A 46 8.42 -0.50 7.40
CA LYS A 46 8.67 -1.61 6.48
C LYS A 46 8.95 -2.92 7.22
N LEU A 47 9.77 -2.89 8.28
CA LEU A 47 10.04 -4.07 9.11
C LEU A 47 8.79 -4.57 9.84
N GLU A 48 7.92 -3.66 10.30
CA GLU A 48 6.64 -3.99 10.92
C GLU A 48 5.72 -4.69 9.91
N MET A 49 5.58 -4.15 8.69
CA MET A 49 4.82 -4.77 7.61
C MET A 49 5.32 -6.16 7.23
N LEU A 50 6.63 -6.36 7.26
CA LEU A 50 7.26 -7.64 6.96
C LEU A 50 7.25 -8.62 8.14
N GLY A 51 6.72 -8.24 9.29
CA GLY A 51 6.64 -9.09 10.45
C GLY A 51 7.96 -9.33 11.18
N PHE A 52 8.99 -8.53 10.96
CA PHE A 52 10.25 -8.66 11.70
C PHE A 52 10.23 -7.95 13.06
N ILE A 53 9.35 -6.96 13.20
CA ILE A 53 9.16 -6.24 14.45
C ILE A 53 7.69 -6.02 14.74
N LYS A 54 7.34 -5.86 16.01
CA LYS A 54 6.02 -5.46 16.48
C LYS A 54 6.12 -4.10 17.13
N LYS A 55 5.26 -3.18 16.67
CA LYS A 55 5.10 -1.86 17.28
C LYS A 55 4.14 -1.94 18.45
N ASN A 56 4.56 -1.39 19.58
CA ASN A 56 3.76 -1.31 20.79
C ASN A 56 3.64 0.17 21.21
N LYS A 57 2.46 0.54 21.71
CA LYS A 57 2.19 1.89 22.24
C LYS A 57 1.88 1.80 23.72
N ILE A 58 2.58 2.59 24.53
CA ILE A 58 2.26 2.81 25.95
C ILE A 58 1.35 4.05 26.06
N SER A 59 1.67 5.09 25.28
CA SER A 59 0.89 6.34 25.22
C SER A 59 0.87 6.89 23.79
N SER A 60 0.26 8.05 23.57
CA SER A 60 0.27 8.73 22.27
C SER A 60 1.67 9.09 21.76
N THR A 61 2.60 9.31 22.68
CA THR A 61 3.99 9.71 22.40
C THR A 61 5.01 8.61 22.63
N ASP A 62 4.65 7.58 23.40
CA ASP A 62 5.57 6.54 23.85
C ASP A 62 5.37 5.26 23.05
N VAL A 63 6.25 5.05 22.09
CA VAL A 63 6.20 3.93 21.13
C VAL A 63 7.53 3.21 21.14
N TYR A 64 7.47 1.89 21.30
CA TYR A 64 8.63 1.02 21.20
C TYR A 64 8.40 -0.15 20.27
N TYR A 65 9.47 -0.81 19.86
CA TYR A 65 9.48 -1.91 18.91
C TYR A 65 10.18 -3.12 19.53
N ASN A 66 9.58 -4.30 19.34
CA ASN A 66 10.18 -5.57 19.71
C ASN A 66 10.46 -6.38 18.46
N LYS A 67 11.57 -7.11 18.44
CA LYS A 67 11.83 -8.10 17.40
C LYS A 67 10.83 -9.25 17.50
N ILE A 68 10.42 -9.79 16.36
CA ILE A 68 9.65 -11.02 16.28
C ILE A 68 10.60 -12.13 15.83
N HIS A 69 10.66 -13.20 16.62
CA HIS A 69 11.43 -14.40 16.33
C HIS A 69 10.47 -15.49 15.86
N TYR A 70 10.69 -15.99 14.67
CA TYR A 70 9.94 -17.11 14.13
C TYR A 70 10.68 -18.41 14.43
N SER A 71 9.99 -19.38 15.02
CA SER A 71 10.58 -20.68 15.38
C SER A 71 10.95 -21.50 14.14
N ASN A 72 10.19 -21.30 13.06
CA ASN A 72 10.43 -21.96 11.78
C ASN A 72 10.00 -21.06 10.60
N PRO A 73 10.47 -21.35 9.37
CA PRO A 73 10.09 -20.60 8.17
C PRO A 73 8.61 -20.64 7.84
N ASP A 74 7.90 -21.70 8.20
CA ASP A 74 6.47 -21.86 7.89
C ASP A 74 5.61 -20.88 8.72
N ASP A 75 6.00 -20.56 9.96
CA ASP A 75 5.34 -19.52 10.78
C ASP A 75 5.48 -18.14 10.14
N TYR A 76 6.65 -17.83 9.59
CA TYR A 76 6.87 -16.58 8.86
C TYR A 76 6.03 -16.51 7.57
N LEU A 77 5.96 -17.60 6.81
CA LEU A 77 5.12 -17.70 5.62
C LEU A 77 3.64 -17.53 5.95
N GLY A 78 3.18 -18.13 7.03
CA GLY A 78 1.81 -17.94 7.52
C GLY A 78 1.49 -16.48 7.79
N PHE A 79 2.42 -15.75 8.42
CA PHE A 79 2.28 -14.31 8.63
C PHE A 79 2.20 -13.54 7.30
N ILE A 80 3.14 -13.75 6.37
CA ILE A 80 3.17 -13.05 5.08
C ILE A 80 1.90 -13.33 4.27
N ASN A 81 1.46 -14.59 4.18
CA ASN A 81 0.23 -14.96 3.49
C ASN A 81 -1.00 -14.24 4.07
N ASN A 82 -1.11 -14.12 5.38
CA ASN A 82 -2.20 -13.39 6.03
C ASN A 82 -2.18 -11.89 5.65
N VAL A 83 -1.00 -11.27 5.64
CA VAL A 83 -0.86 -9.85 5.25
C VAL A 83 -1.23 -9.63 3.78
N ILE A 84 -0.82 -10.54 2.88
CA ILE A 84 -1.20 -10.50 1.46
C ILE A 84 -2.71 -10.61 1.34
N PHE A 85 -3.31 -11.64 1.93
CA PHE A 85 -4.75 -11.90 1.87
C PHE A 85 -5.58 -10.73 2.38
N GLU A 86 -5.19 -10.10 3.51
CA GLU A 86 -5.88 -8.93 4.04
C GLU A 86 -5.87 -7.73 3.06
N ASN A 87 -4.73 -7.47 2.41
CA ASN A 87 -4.63 -6.36 1.46
C ASN A 87 -5.38 -6.66 0.15
N GLU A 88 -5.33 -7.88 -0.35
CA GLU A 88 -6.12 -8.30 -1.51
C GLU A 88 -7.62 -8.23 -1.25
N SER A 89 -8.06 -8.66 -0.06
CA SER A 89 -9.45 -8.56 0.36
C SER A 89 -9.93 -7.09 0.41
N LYS A 90 -9.08 -6.18 0.94
CA LYS A 90 -9.36 -4.74 0.93
C LYS A 90 -9.44 -4.16 -0.49
N ILE A 91 -8.58 -4.61 -1.41
CA ILE A 91 -8.63 -4.22 -2.81
C ILE A 91 -9.94 -4.70 -3.44
N LYS A 92 -10.28 -5.97 -3.31
CA LYS A 92 -11.52 -6.56 -3.86
C LYS A 92 -12.77 -5.84 -3.33
N GLU A 93 -12.83 -5.63 -2.03
CA GLU A 93 -13.96 -4.94 -1.38
C GLU A 93 -14.07 -3.47 -1.83
N SER A 94 -12.95 -2.76 -1.91
CA SER A 94 -12.95 -1.36 -2.33
C SER A 94 -13.34 -1.22 -3.80
N LEU A 95 -12.84 -2.09 -4.70
CA LEU A 95 -13.24 -2.12 -6.10
C LEU A 95 -14.73 -2.39 -6.26
N LYS A 96 -15.27 -3.40 -5.54
CA LYS A 96 -16.70 -3.71 -5.57
C LYS A 96 -17.55 -2.51 -5.12
N LYS A 97 -17.18 -1.87 -4.03
CA LYS A 97 -17.90 -0.66 -3.53
C LYS A 97 -17.83 0.51 -4.50
N LEU A 98 -16.73 0.64 -5.24
CA LEU A 98 -16.60 1.65 -6.29
C LEU A 98 -17.47 1.31 -7.51
N GLU A 99 -17.58 0.05 -7.92
CA GLU A 99 -18.42 -0.43 -9.02
C GLU A 99 -19.91 -0.31 -8.70
N ASP A 100 -20.35 -0.83 -7.57
CA ASP A 100 -21.74 -0.87 -7.15
C ASP A 100 -22.41 0.51 -7.12
N LYS A 101 -21.63 1.56 -6.91
CA LYS A 101 -22.17 2.91 -6.77
C LYS A 101 -22.11 3.73 -8.05
N LYS A 102 -21.65 3.20 -9.18
CA LYS A 102 -21.41 3.94 -10.44
C LYS A 102 -20.71 5.29 -10.20
N ILE A 103 -19.77 5.30 -9.29
CA ILE A 103 -19.23 6.49 -8.62
C ILE A 103 -18.35 7.33 -9.53
N PHE A 104 -17.85 6.74 -10.61
CA PHE A 104 -17.14 7.45 -11.66
C PHE A 104 -18.10 8.19 -12.62
N VAL A 105 -19.41 7.97 -12.48
CA VAL A 105 -20.45 8.53 -13.34
C VAL A 105 -21.48 9.27 -12.48
N ASP A 106 -21.39 10.50 -12.44
CA ASP A 106 -22.34 11.56 -12.15
C ASP A 106 -21.97 12.50 -10.99
N ILE A 107 -21.22 13.49 -11.37
CA ILE A 107 -21.02 14.71 -10.59
C ILE A 107 -22.24 15.61 -10.86
N SER A 108 -23.44 15.15 -10.63
CA SER A 108 -24.62 15.98 -10.76
C SER A 108 -25.21 16.38 -9.42
N LYS A 109 -25.16 17.61 -9.20
CA LYS A 109 -26.03 18.64 -8.60
C LYS A 109 -26.75 18.45 -7.28
N ASP A 110 -26.76 17.30 -6.56
CA ASP A 110 -27.54 17.13 -5.35
C ASP A 110 -26.72 16.89 -4.07
N LEU A 111 -27.27 17.32 -2.92
CA LEU A 111 -26.69 17.13 -1.58
C LEU A 111 -26.35 15.66 -1.27
N ASN A 112 -27.09 14.73 -1.84
CA ASN A 112 -26.82 13.29 -1.79
C ASN A 112 -25.52 12.92 -2.53
N SER A 113 -25.14 13.65 -3.57
CA SER A 113 -23.91 13.44 -4.32
C SER A 113 -22.67 13.78 -3.49
N TYR A 114 -22.77 14.70 -2.52
CA TYR A 114 -21.67 15.02 -1.63
C TYR A 114 -21.34 13.88 -0.68
N LYS A 115 -22.35 13.22 -0.10
CA LYS A 115 -22.17 12.02 0.73
C LYS A 115 -21.57 10.86 -0.09
N LEU A 116 -22.07 10.66 -1.29
CA LEU A 116 -21.56 9.64 -2.22
C LEU A 116 -20.12 9.92 -2.63
N LYS A 117 -19.77 11.17 -2.95
CA LYS A 117 -18.39 11.60 -3.23
C LYS A 117 -17.46 11.33 -2.05
N LYS A 118 -17.89 11.64 -0.82
CA LYS A 118 -17.08 11.40 0.38
C LYS A 118 -16.84 9.91 0.62
N ILE A 119 -17.86 9.09 0.46
CA ILE A 119 -17.76 7.63 0.59
C ILE A 119 -16.83 7.04 -0.51
N SER A 120 -16.95 7.54 -1.74
CA SER A 120 -16.12 7.15 -2.87
C SER A 120 -14.67 7.49 -2.67
N LYS A 121 -14.41 8.69 -2.18
CA LYS A 121 -13.06 9.14 -1.86
C LYS A 121 -12.42 8.22 -0.81
N ILE A 122 -13.16 7.85 0.23
CA ILE A 122 -12.69 6.92 1.26
C ILE A 122 -12.33 5.56 0.65
N HIS A 123 -13.19 4.99 -0.19
CA HIS A 123 -12.90 3.69 -0.81
C HIS A 123 -11.75 3.74 -1.80
N TYR A 124 -11.63 4.84 -2.54
CA TYR A 124 -10.50 5.06 -3.42
C TYR A 124 -9.17 5.20 -2.65
N GLU A 125 -9.17 5.92 -1.53
CA GLU A 125 -8.01 6.04 -0.65
C GLU A 125 -7.64 4.67 -0.02
N GLN A 126 -8.63 3.88 0.39
CA GLN A 126 -8.43 2.51 0.90
C GLN A 126 -7.82 1.61 -0.18
N LEU A 127 -8.33 1.69 -1.41
CA LEU A 127 -7.79 0.96 -2.56
C LEU A 127 -6.32 1.32 -2.81
N LEU A 128 -6.01 2.62 -2.88
CA LEU A 128 -4.63 3.09 -3.10
C LEU A 128 -3.70 2.68 -1.96
N ASN A 129 -4.16 2.73 -0.73
CA ASN A 129 -3.37 2.30 0.43
C ASN A 129 -3.09 0.79 0.39
N ALA A 130 -4.08 -0.04 0.11
CA ALA A 130 -3.90 -1.49 0.00
C ALA A 130 -2.98 -1.85 -1.18
N PHE A 131 -3.14 -1.17 -2.32
CA PHE A 131 -2.27 -1.31 -3.49
C PHE A 131 -0.82 -0.93 -3.17
N SER A 132 -0.60 0.20 -2.50
CA SER A 132 0.72 0.65 -2.08
C SER A 132 1.36 -0.34 -1.09
N ASN A 133 0.58 -0.86 -0.16
CA ASN A 133 1.06 -1.86 0.80
C ASN A 133 1.51 -3.15 0.10
N LEU A 134 0.72 -3.68 -0.84
CA LEU A 134 1.13 -4.86 -1.60
C LEU A 134 2.38 -4.61 -2.44
N THR A 135 2.51 -3.45 -3.06
CA THR A 135 3.72 -3.07 -3.80
C THR A 135 4.96 -3.06 -2.91
N GLU A 136 4.82 -2.54 -1.70
CA GLU A 136 5.91 -2.49 -0.72
C GLU A 136 6.25 -3.88 -0.19
N ILE A 137 5.25 -4.73 0.05
CA ILE A 137 5.44 -6.13 0.45
C ILE A 137 6.15 -6.90 -0.66
N ALA A 138 5.73 -6.78 -1.91
CA ALA A 138 6.37 -7.44 -3.06
C ALA A 138 7.85 -7.08 -3.17
N SER A 139 8.17 -5.78 -3.12
CA SER A 139 9.57 -5.31 -3.16
C SER A 139 10.40 -5.86 -2.01
N SER A 140 9.78 -6.06 -0.87
CA SER A 140 10.45 -6.48 0.35
C SER A 140 10.63 -8.00 0.42
N ILE A 141 9.70 -8.77 -0.15
CA ILE A 141 9.81 -10.22 -0.32
C ILE A 141 11.07 -10.57 -1.12
N LEU A 142 11.38 -9.80 -2.17
CA LEU A 142 12.59 -10.00 -2.96
C LEU A 142 13.86 -9.89 -2.10
N LEU A 143 13.93 -8.90 -1.20
CA LEU A 143 15.07 -8.73 -0.30
C LEU A 143 15.20 -9.89 0.69
N VAL A 144 14.08 -10.36 1.26
CA VAL A 144 14.09 -11.52 2.16
C VAL A 144 14.51 -12.80 1.42
N LYS A 145 14.01 -12.99 0.20
CA LYS A 145 14.38 -14.11 -0.66
C LYS A 145 15.88 -14.14 -0.95
N GLU A 146 16.47 -12.99 -1.31
CA GLU A 146 17.91 -12.89 -1.61
C GLU A 146 18.79 -13.16 -0.38
N THR A 147 18.32 -12.81 0.81
CA THR A 147 19.07 -12.98 2.06
C THR A 147 18.85 -14.33 2.75
N SER A 148 17.83 -15.08 2.35
CA SER A 148 17.51 -16.38 2.96
C SER A 148 18.46 -17.48 2.47
N GLY A 149 18.99 -18.25 3.41
CA GLY A 149 19.73 -19.50 3.12
C GLY A 149 18.83 -20.72 2.88
N ASN A 150 17.50 -20.59 3.04
CA ASN A 150 16.56 -21.70 2.95
C ASN A 150 15.85 -21.71 1.57
N GLU A 151 16.17 -22.73 0.75
CA GLU A 151 15.63 -22.85 -0.62
C GLU A 151 14.10 -23.07 -0.65
N LYS A 152 13.54 -23.82 0.31
CA LYS A 152 12.08 -24.00 0.41
C LYS A 152 11.40 -22.66 0.63
N LEU A 153 11.93 -21.86 1.55
CA LEU A 153 11.41 -20.51 1.84
C LEU A 153 11.53 -19.60 0.61
N LYS A 154 12.67 -19.63 -0.09
CA LYS A 154 12.85 -18.85 -1.33
C LYS A 154 11.80 -19.17 -2.39
N ASN A 155 11.52 -20.44 -2.61
CA ASN A 155 10.54 -20.88 -3.61
C ASN A 155 9.14 -20.41 -3.23
N GLN A 156 8.75 -20.54 -1.97
CA GLN A 156 7.43 -20.10 -1.50
C GLN A 156 7.28 -18.57 -1.54
N LEU A 157 8.33 -17.81 -1.19
CA LEU A 157 8.34 -16.35 -1.33
C LEU A 157 8.26 -15.92 -2.79
N THR A 158 8.81 -16.72 -3.73
CA THR A 158 8.64 -16.47 -5.17
C THR A 158 7.18 -16.58 -5.58
N LEU A 159 6.48 -17.63 -5.15
CA LEU A 159 5.05 -17.81 -5.43
C LEU A 159 4.22 -16.64 -4.86
N CYS A 160 4.48 -16.24 -3.61
CA CYS A 160 3.83 -15.07 -3.02
C CYS A 160 4.08 -13.79 -3.82
N TYR A 161 5.31 -13.57 -4.29
CA TYR A 161 5.64 -12.41 -5.13
C TYR A 161 4.85 -12.41 -6.45
N ASP A 162 4.78 -13.56 -7.12
CA ASP A 162 4.07 -13.69 -8.40
C ASP A 162 2.57 -13.47 -8.24
N GLU A 163 1.97 -13.97 -7.16
CA GLU A 163 0.56 -13.74 -6.81
C GLU A 163 0.27 -12.25 -6.56
N ILE A 164 1.10 -11.58 -5.77
CA ILE A 164 0.96 -10.13 -5.54
C ILE A 164 1.08 -9.38 -6.86
N LYS A 165 2.05 -9.71 -7.68
CA LYS A 165 2.28 -9.06 -8.98
C LYS A 165 1.05 -9.18 -9.87
N GLU A 166 0.47 -10.37 -10.00
CA GLU A 166 -0.75 -10.60 -10.77
C GLU A 166 -1.93 -9.76 -10.23
N THR A 167 -2.11 -9.72 -8.91
CA THR A 167 -3.15 -8.90 -8.27
C THR A 167 -2.96 -7.41 -8.53
N LEU A 168 -1.71 -6.91 -8.47
CA LEU A 168 -1.40 -5.51 -8.75
C LEU A 168 -1.65 -5.15 -10.22
N GLU A 169 -1.25 -6.00 -11.16
CA GLU A 169 -1.48 -5.80 -12.59
C GLU A 169 -2.99 -5.74 -12.90
N LYS A 170 -3.76 -6.74 -12.47
CA LYS A 170 -5.23 -6.75 -12.63
C LYS A 170 -5.91 -5.53 -12.03
N THR A 171 -5.46 -5.11 -10.85
CA THR A 171 -6.00 -3.93 -10.16
C THR A 171 -5.69 -2.65 -10.92
N ASN A 172 -4.47 -2.50 -11.40
CA ASN A 172 -4.04 -1.33 -12.18
C ASN A 172 -4.81 -1.21 -13.49
N ASP A 173 -4.99 -2.31 -14.22
CA ASP A 173 -5.77 -2.35 -15.46
C ASP A 173 -7.22 -1.93 -15.22
N LYS A 174 -7.81 -2.38 -14.13
CA LYS A 174 -9.17 -1.99 -13.75
C LYS A 174 -9.28 -0.51 -13.42
N ILE A 175 -8.35 0.05 -12.66
CA ILE A 175 -8.29 1.49 -12.35
C ILE A 175 -8.14 2.30 -13.65
N ILE A 176 -7.30 1.88 -14.58
CA ILE A 176 -7.07 2.57 -15.85
C ILE A 176 -8.32 2.51 -16.73
N SER A 177 -8.98 1.35 -16.83
CA SER A 177 -10.20 1.19 -17.63
C SER A 177 -11.33 2.08 -17.10
N GLU A 178 -11.52 2.17 -15.80
CA GLU A 178 -12.51 3.02 -15.15
C GLU A 178 -12.22 4.52 -15.38
N ARG A 179 -10.97 4.94 -15.28
CA ARG A 179 -10.57 6.32 -15.61
C ARG A 179 -10.88 6.68 -17.06
N LYS A 180 -10.53 5.82 -18.00
CA LYS A 180 -10.80 6.06 -19.43
C LYS A 180 -12.30 6.16 -19.73
N SER A 181 -13.12 5.33 -19.10
CA SER A 181 -14.58 5.39 -19.25
C SER A 181 -15.14 6.73 -18.72
N THR A 182 -14.65 7.18 -17.57
CA THR A 182 -15.05 8.47 -16.96
C THR A 182 -14.62 9.66 -17.80
N GLU A 183 -13.42 9.66 -18.34
CA GLU A 183 -12.93 10.72 -19.26
C GLU A 183 -13.76 10.79 -20.53
N ARG A 184 -14.13 9.65 -21.14
CA ARG A 184 -15.02 9.60 -22.29
C ARG A 184 -16.37 10.26 -22.00
N ILE A 185 -17.01 9.92 -20.90
CA ILE A 185 -18.30 10.49 -20.51
C ILE A 185 -18.22 12.01 -20.31
N VAL A 186 -17.13 12.50 -19.70
CA VAL A 186 -16.91 13.95 -19.51
C VAL A 186 -16.72 14.66 -20.85
N ILE A 187 -16.02 14.04 -21.80
CA ILE A 187 -15.82 14.58 -23.14
C ILE A 187 -17.14 14.62 -23.91
N GLU A 188 -17.87 13.52 -23.94
CA GLU A 188 -19.16 13.43 -24.65
C GLU A 188 -20.18 14.45 -24.10
N ARG A 189 -20.25 14.68 -22.80
CA ARG A 189 -21.11 15.70 -22.19
C ARG A 189 -20.67 17.13 -22.53
N ARG A 190 -19.36 17.40 -22.62
CA ARG A 190 -18.85 18.71 -23.06
C ARG A 190 -19.20 19.02 -24.50
N PHE A 191 -19.25 18.01 -25.38
CA PHE A 191 -19.66 18.17 -26.78
C PHE A 191 -21.16 18.24 -26.93
N ALA A 192 -21.95 17.46 -26.19
CA ALA A 192 -23.42 17.52 -26.21
C ALA A 192 -23.99 18.87 -25.73
N GLY A 193 -23.30 19.55 -24.80
CA GLY A 193 -23.69 20.90 -24.35
C GLY A 193 -23.34 22.04 -25.31
N ARG A 194 -22.68 21.75 -26.44
CA ARG A 194 -22.25 22.73 -27.46
C ARG A 194 -22.97 22.60 -28.80
N ILE A 195 -24.13 21.96 -28.88
CA ILE A 195 -24.96 22.01 -30.06
C ILE A 195 -25.57 23.43 -30.05
N PRO A 196 -25.17 24.35 -30.94
CA PRO A 196 -25.84 25.60 -31.05
C PRO A 196 -27.27 25.32 -31.51
N SER A 197 -28.24 25.85 -30.77
CA SER A 197 -29.61 25.89 -31.25
C SER A 197 -29.56 26.60 -32.58
N THR A 198 -29.68 25.85 -33.66
CA THR A 198 -29.89 26.38 -35.00
C THR A 198 -31.22 27.13 -34.95
N GLY A 199 -31.12 28.44 -34.77
CA GLY A 199 -32.24 29.34 -34.93
C GLY A 199 -32.85 29.10 -36.29
N CYS A 200 -34.12 28.70 -36.32
CA CYS A 200 -34.91 28.74 -37.53
C CYS A 200 -34.86 30.15 -38.14
N LEU A 201 -34.12 30.29 -39.24
CA LEU A 201 -34.31 31.36 -40.17
C LEU A 201 -35.73 31.19 -40.75
N LYS A 202 -36.68 32.00 -40.30
CA LYS A 202 -37.94 32.22 -41.03
C LYS A 202 -37.62 33.06 -42.25
N LEU A 203 -37.83 32.48 -43.43
CA LEU A 203 -38.09 33.22 -44.68
C LEU A 203 -39.44 33.88 -44.66
#